data_ee09e065f4f771e4d4b72bc3263b2370
#
_entry.id   ee09e065f4f771e4d4b72bc3263b2370
#
_cell.length_a   1.000
_cell.length_b   1.000
_cell.length_c   1.000
_cell.angle_alpha   90.00
_cell.angle_beta   90.00
_cell.angle_gamma   90.00
#
_symmetry.space_group_name_H-M   'P 1'
#
loop_
_entity.id
_entity.type
_entity.pdbx_description
1 polymer ?
#
loop_
_entity_poly.entity_id
_entity_poly.type
_entity_poly.pdbx_seq_one_letter_code
_entity_poly.pdbx_strand_id
1 'polypeptide(L)'
;EKLVELKDIDGKEWLFYRSIPIDVALIRGTTADKFGNITMEREALTLDMLSIAMAAKNSGGVVIAQVERIAAHGSLAPKDVIIPGNLVDCVVIADADEHRQTYTTQYDHAFSGRLRGVVDELPPMPFDMRKMIARRATMELPINGVVNLGIGMPEGVGTVANEEGLLDHIMLTTEAGVLGGVPQSGLDFGAAINAESIIQTNQQFDFYDGGGLDLACLGMAEVDRHGNVNVSRFKDRFAGAGGFINISQNARKLVFVGTFTAKGLRVSADDNKLVIDNEGAVPKFIEQVEQITFNGAYAASQGQEVLYVTERCVFRLTSEGLELAEVAPGIDIEKDILANMAFKPIINEPKIMNPAIFAEADMRLKKTMLAMNWDDRLRYVEEENIVFANISGLSIETVVDLDFMRDRLNTFFSGLGRKVDVISNYDGVTISPRLCARFADMLTELETKYYHTATRYSTSAFLRQKMGQDLKTRAISPHIFETQKEAAAYVRAHKDD
;
A
#
# COMPACT_ATOMS: atom_id res chain seq x y z
N GLU A 1 29.00 5.91 -21.62
CA GLU A 1 28.51 4.56 -21.90
C GLU A 1 27.02 4.48 -21.62
N LYS A 2 26.22 3.98 -22.56
CA LYS A 2 24.77 3.83 -22.34
C LYS A 2 24.53 2.50 -21.60
N LEU A 3 24.24 2.59 -20.32
CA LEU A 3 23.88 1.43 -19.48
C LEU A 3 22.45 0.96 -19.69
N VAL A 4 21.57 1.84 -20.18
CA VAL A 4 20.13 1.58 -20.40
C VAL A 4 19.80 1.88 -21.85
N GLU A 5 19.04 0.99 -22.48
CA GLU A 5 18.55 1.14 -23.85
C GLU A 5 17.03 0.92 -23.88
N LEU A 6 16.33 1.71 -24.69
CA LEU A 6 14.93 1.44 -25.01
C LEU A 6 14.90 0.40 -26.13
N LYS A 7 14.18 -0.72 -25.93
CA LYS A 7 14.01 -1.79 -26.92
C LYS A 7 12.54 -2.09 -27.13
N ASP A 8 12.14 -2.26 -28.38
CA ASP A 8 10.83 -2.82 -28.71
C ASP A 8 10.94 -4.36 -28.72
N ILE A 9 10.06 -5.00 -27.93
CA ILE A 9 9.90 -6.46 -27.88
C ILE A 9 8.41 -6.75 -28.03
N ASP A 10 8.03 -7.40 -29.12
CA ASP A 10 6.65 -7.75 -29.45
C ASP A 10 5.70 -6.54 -29.50
N GLY A 11 6.19 -5.41 -30.01
CA GLY A 11 5.41 -4.16 -30.14
C GLY A 11 5.23 -3.39 -28.83
N LYS A 12 5.97 -3.72 -27.79
CA LYS A 12 5.98 -3.05 -26.50
C LYS A 12 7.37 -2.51 -26.19
N GLU A 13 7.44 -1.27 -25.72
CA GLU A 13 8.69 -0.65 -25.29
C GLU A 13 9.15 -1.17 -23.93
N TRP A 14 10.43 -1.54 -23.83
CA TRP A 14 11.10 -2.01 -22.62
C TRP A 14 12.39 -1.27 -22.38
N LEU A 15 12.72 -1.00 -21.12
CA LEU A 15 14.03 -0.54 -20.72
C LEU A 15 14.96 -1.76 -20.51
N PHE A 16 15.97 -1.88 -21.35
CA PHE A 16 16.98 -2.92 -21.22
C PHE A 16 18.20 -2.39 -20.48
N TYR A 17 18.48 -2.99 -19.33
CA TYR A 17 19.65 -2.67 -18.49
C TYR A 17 20.77 -3.68 -18.80
N ARG A 18 21.92 -3.18 -19.21
CA ARG A 18 23.10 -4.01 -19.40
C ARG A 18 23.65 -4.47 -18.05
N SER A 19 24.13 -5.72 -17.97
CA SER A 19 24.84 -6.19 -16.79
C SER A 19 26.15 -5.39 -16.59
N ILE A 20 26.44 -5.07 -15.34
CA ILE A 20 27.63 -4.35 -14.94
C ILE A 20 28.59 -5.37 -14.28
N PRO A 21 29.86 -5.50 -14.72
CA PRO A 21 30.85 -6.29 -14.02
C PRO A 21 31.09 -5.74 -12.61
N ILE A 22 31.15 -6.63 -11.62
CA ILE A 22 31.36 -6.27 -10.22
C ILE A 22 32.69 -6.90 -9.75
N ASP A 23 33.64 -6.06 -9.39
CA ASP A 23 34.97 -6.50 -8.95
C ASP A 23 34.98 -6.89 -7.48
N VAL A 24 34.23 -6.15 -6.62
CA VAL A 24 34.19 -6.38 -5.18
C VAL A 24 32.76 -6.22 -4.67
N ALA A 25 32.30 -7.18 -3.86
CA ALA A 25 31.08 -7.08 -3.07
C ALA A 25 31.42 -6.97 -1.59
N LEU A 26 30.87 -5.97 -0.94
CA LEU A 26 30.87 -5.81 0.53
C LEU A 26 29.48 -6.18 1.03
N ILE A 27 29.35 -7.27 1.75
CA ILE A 27 28.08 -7.77 2.27
C ILE A 27 28.16 -7.93 3.79
N ARG A 28 27.00 -8.12 4.42
CA ARG A 28 26.95 -8.40 5.83
C ARG A 28 25.95 -9.48 6.18
N GLY A 29 26.09 -10.05 7.36
CA GLY A 29 25.16 -10.97 7.98
C GLY A 29 25.47 -11.09 9.46
N THR A 30 24.77 -11.96 10.18
CA THR A 30 24.91 -12.09 11.61
C THR A 30 25.96 -13.12 12.01
N THR A 31 25.85 -14.34 11.52
CA THR A 31 26.70 -15.47 11.89
C THR A 31 27.25 -16.12 10.62
N ALA A 32 28.57 -16.31 10.56
CA ALA A 32 29.20 -17.16 9.54
C ALA A 32 29.68 -18.47 10.14
N ASP A 33 29.68 -19.56 9.39
CA ASP A 33 30.43 -20.76 9.75
C ASP A 33 31.85 -20.72 9.17
N LYS A 34 32.68 -21.71 9.50
CA LYS A 34 34.08 -21.80 9.04
C LYS A 34 34.22 -21.97 7.50
N PHE A 35 33.14 -22.28 6.81
CA PHE A 35 33.11 -22.44 5.35
C PHE A 35 32.46 -21.23 4.66
N GLY A 36 32.14 -20.16 5.43
CA GLY A 36 31.57 -18.94 4.87
C GLY A 36 30.07 -18.98 4.63
N ASN A 37 29.33 -20.01 5.11
CA ASN A 37 27.87 -19.96 5.11
C ASN A 37 27.40 -18.93 6.10
N ILE A 38 26.48 -18.02 5.69
CA ILE A 38 26.08 -16.87 6.49
C ILE A 38 24.56 -16.87 6.74
N THR A 39 24.19 -16.65 7.99
CA THR A 39 22.82 -16.40 8.42
C THR A 39 22.61 -14.93 8.81
N MET A 40 21.35 -14.47 8.83
CA MET A 40 20.99 -13.07 9.06
C MET A 40 19.98 -12.89 10.20
N GLU A 41 20.04 -13.73 11.20
CA GLU A 41 19.04 -13.85 12.27
C GLU A 41 18.91 -12.63 13.18
N ARG A 42 19.88 -11.71 13.17
CA ARG A 42 19.80 -10.45 13.94
C ARG A 42 19.70 -9.22 13.06
N GLU A 43 19.84 -9.39 11.74
CA GLU A 43 19.64 -8.28 10.81
C GLU A 43 18.16 -7.84 10.82
N ALA A 44 17.93 -6.53 10.65
CA ALA A 44 16.58 -6.02 10.45
C ALA A 44 16.04 -6.37 9.06
N LEU A 45 16.94 -6.56 8.09
CA LEU A 45 16.64 -6.74 6.68
C LEU A 45 17.63 -7.70 6.06
N THR A 46 17.20 -8.47 5.06
CA THR A 46 18.10 -9.31 4.25
C THR A 46 18.70 -8.55 3.07
N LEU A 47 18.06 -7.48 2.63
CA LEU A 47 18.44 -6.65 1.49
C LEU A 47 18.81 -7.48 0.24
N ASP A 48 19.79 -7.02 -0.54
CA ASP A 48 20.28 -7.69 -1.75
C ASP A 48 21.55 -8.51 -1.54
N MET A 49 21.86 -8.92 -0.30
CA MET A 49 23.15 -9.50 0.05
C MET A 49 23.49 -10.73 -0.80
N LEU A 50 22.52 -11.63 -1.02
CA LEU A 50 22.72 -12.80 -1.86
C LEU A 50 22.95 -12.43 -3.34
N SER A 51 22.14 -11.52 -3.88
CA SER A 51 22.22 -11.09 -5.27
C SER A 51 23.53 -10.34 -5.56
N ILE A 52 23.99 -9.52 -4.63
CA ILE A 52 25.27 -8.78 -4.72
C ILE A 52 26.45 -9.78 -4.72
N ALA A 53 26.43 -10.77 -3.82
CA ALA A 53 27.44 -11.82 -3.77
C ALA A 53 27.50 -12.62 -5.08
N MET A 54 26.33 -13.03 -5.61
CA MET A 54 26.23 -13.74 -6.89
C MET A 54 26.78 -12.89 -8.04
N ALA A 55 26.43 -11.61 -8.12
CA ALA A 55 26.88 -10.72 -9.19
C ALA A 55 28.40 -10.57 -9.18
N ALA A 56 29.02 -10.40 -8.02
CA ALA A 56 30.47 -10.32 -7.90
C ALA A 56 31.13 -11.64 -8.31
N LYS A 57 30.69 -12.79 -7.81
CA LYS A 57 31.28 -14.09 -8.15
C LYS A 57 31.13 -14.41 -9.64
N ASN A 58 30.00 -14.12 -10.24
CA ASN A 58 29.77 -14.33 -11.69
C ASN A 58 30.61 -13.40 -12.56
N SER A 59 31.05 -12.27 -12.02
CA SER A 59 31.97 -11.33 -12.68
C SER A 59 33.45 -11.69 -12.45
N GLY A 60 33.76 -12.71 -11.64
CA GLY A 60 35.13 -13.06 -11.24
C GLY A 60 35.67 -12.16 -10.11
N GLY A 61 34.82 -11.43 -9.43
CA GLY A 61 35.16 -10.53 -8.33
C GLY A 61 35.28 -11.23 -6.96
N VAL A 62 35.59 -10.42 -5.95
CA VAL A 62 35.81 -10.85 -4.57
C VAL A 62 34.63 -10.46 -3.68
N VAL A 63 34.18 -11.36 -2.81
CA VAL A 63 33.11 -11.13 -1.84
C VAL A 63 33.66 -11.11 -0.43
N ILE A 64 33.53 -9.98 0.24
CA ILE A 64 33.93 -9.75 1.63
C ILE A 64 32.68 -9.58 2.49
N ALA A 65 32.52 -10.42 3.51
CA ALA A 65 31.36 -10.43 4.39
C ALA A 65 31.76 -9.97 5.80
N GLN A 66 31.02 -9.00 6.34
CA GLN A 66 31.09 -8.61 7.74
C GLN A 66 30.06 -9.39 8.56
N VAL A 67 30.48 -9.96 9.68
CA VAL A 67 29.59 -10.70 10.60
C VAL A 67 29.88 -10.38 12.06
N GLU A 68 28.93 -10.67 12.97
CA GLU A 68 29.15 -10.52 14.42
C GLU A 68 29.99 -11.66 15.00
N ARG A 69 29.89 -12.89 14.44
CA ARG A 69 30.49 -14.09 15.04
C ARG A 69 30.69 -15.22 14.06
N ILE A 70 31.55 -16.15 14.46
CA ILE A 70 31.80 -17.40 13.73
C ILE A 70 31.23 -18.59 14.52
N ALA A 71 30.48 -19.43 13.84
CA ALA A 71 29.94 -20.68 14.33
C ALA A 71 30.77 -21.90 13.89
N ALA A 72 30.57 -23.04 14.53
CA ALA A 72 31.15 -24.29 14.09
C ALA A 72 30.55 -24.72 12.74
N HIS A 73 31.36 -25.38 11.92
CA HIS A 73 30.86 -25.93 10.65
C HIS A 73 29.72 -26.93 10.89
N GLY A 74 28.65 -26.82 10.09
CA GLY A 74 27.48 -27.68 10.15
C GLY A 74 26.52 -27.37 11.31
N SER A 75 26.75 -26.29 12.08
CA SER A 75 25.84 -25.86 13.16
C SER A 75 24.72 -24.95 12.70
N LEU A 76 24.83 -24.37 11.51
CA LEU A 76 23.78 -23.52 10.92
C LEU A 76 22.73 -24.39 10.23
N ALA A 77 21.46 -24.09 10.47
CA ALA A 77 20.38 -24.78 9.77
C ALA A 77 20.40 -24.39 8.25
N PRO A 78 20.34 -25.35 7.33
CA PRO A 78 20.48 -25.04 5.90
C PRO A 78 19.45 -24.08 5.34
N LYS A 79 18.26 -24.01 5.93
CA LYS A 79 17.20 -23.06 5.52
C LYS A 79 17.43 -21.64 6.02
N ASP A 80 18.24 -21.47 7.06
CA ASP A 80 18.58 -20.17 7.63
C ASP A 80 19.83 -19.56 6.99
N VAL A 81 20.57 -20.35 6.20
CA VAL A 81 21.71 -19.86 5.40
C VAL A 81 21.17 -19.04 4.23
N ILE A 82 21.36 -17.73 4.33
CA ILE A 82 20.98 -16.79 3.27
C ILE A 82 22.07 -16.70 2.20
N ILE A 83 23.34 -16.71 2.60
CA ILE A 83 24.48 -16.61 1.70
C ILE A 83 25.29 -17.89 1.79
N PRO A 84 25.30 -18.72 0.74
CA PRO A 84 26.13 -19.94 0.70
C PRO A 84 27.62 -19.62 0.68
N GLY A 85 28.41 -20.41 1.42
CA GLY A 85 29.84 -20.16 1.60
C GLY A 85 30.68 -20.18 0.33
N ASN A 86 30.26 -20.88 -0.73
CA ASN A 86 30.93 -20.86 -2.02
C ASN A 86 30.90 -19.49 -2.72
N LEU A 87 30.08 -18.56 -2.25
CA LEU A 87 30.02 -17.18 -2.74
C LEU A 87 30.92 -16.22 -1.95
N VAL A 88 31.50 -16.65 -0.82
CA VAL A 88 32.22 -15.78 0.12
C VAL A 88 33.71 -16.08 0.08
N ASP A 89 34.54 -15.07 -0.17
CA ASP A 89 36.00 -15.22 -0.22
C ASP A 89 36.65 -14.83 1.12
N CYS A 90 36.07 -13.87 1.84
CA CYS A 90 36.61 -13.39 3.10
C CYS A 90 35.51 -13.06 4.09
N VAL A 91 35.70 -13.43 5.36
CA VAL A 91 34.80 -13.09 6.46
C VAL A 91 35.56 -12.22 7.45
N VAL A 92 34.98 -11.08 7.80
CA VAL A 92 35.49 -10.12 8.79
C VAL A 92 34.54 -10.13 9.99
N ILE A 93 35.09 -10.34 11.19
CA ILE A 93 34.32 -10.22 12.44
C ILE A 93 34.38 -8.77 12.88
N ALA A 94 33.22 -8.13 13.04
CA ALA A 94 33.11 -6.77 13.53
C ALA A 94 32.76 -6.74 15.03
N ASP A 95 33.26 -5.72 15.71
CA ASP A 95 32.81 -5.41 17.07
C ASP A 95 31.33 -4.96 17.04
N ALA A 96 30.61 -5.21 18.14
CA ALA A 96 29.17 -4.94 18.23
C ALA A 96 28.83 -3.47 17.85
N ASP A 97 29.65 -2.51 18.27
CA ASP A 97 29.42 -1.08 18.00
C ASP A 97 29.56 -0.72 16.52
N GLU A 98 30.30 -1.53 15.75
CA GLU A 98 30.51 -1.36 14.29
C GLU A 98 29.53 -2.23 13.48
N HIS A 99 28.65 -2.97 14.16
CA HIS A 99 27.67 -3.86 13.53
C HIS A 99 26.24 -3.51 13.93
N ARG A 100 25.88 -2.25 13.73
CA ARG A 100 24.54 -1.75 14.05
C ARG A 100 23.49 -2.37 13.13
N GLN A 101 22.32 -2.64 13.67
CA GLN A 101 21.19 -3.23 12.95
C GLN A 101 20.59 -2.27 11.89
N THR A 102 20.49 -0.98 12.27
CA THR A 102 20.11 0.12 11.39
C THR A 102 21.11 1.26 11.54
N TYR A 103 20.87 2.39 10.88
CA TYR A 103 21.78 3.54 10.99
C TYR A 103 21.83 4.14 12.40
N THR A 104 20.72 4.11 13.15
CA THR A 104 20.66 4.65 14.53
C THR A 104 20.55 3.59 15.60
N THR A 105 19.87 2.48 15.33
CA THR A 105 19.61 1.44 16.32
C THR A 105 20.72 0.38 16.33
N GLN A 106 21.38 0.22 17.48
CA GLN A 106 22.38 -0.83 17.69
C GLN A 106 21.79 -2.21 17.48
N TYR A 107 20.72 -2.51 18.19
CA TYR A 107 19.96 -3.75 18.07
C TYR A 107 18.60 -3.64 18.76
N ASP A 108 17.55 -4.03 18.03
CA ASP A 108 16.22 -4.23 18.57
C ASP A 108 15.70 -5.62 18.15
N HIS A 109 15.26 -6.40 19.11
CA HIS A 109 14.71 -7.74 18.89
C HIS A 109 13.44 -7.70 18.00
N ALA A 110 12.68 -6.61 18.04
CA ALA A 110 11.46 -6.46 17.28
C ALA A 110 11.74 -6.27 15.77
N PHE A 111 12.87 -5.64 15.41
CA PHE A 111 13.25 -5.45 14.00
C PHE A 111 13.67 -6.76 13.32
N SER A 112 14.29 -7.66 14.08
CA SER A 112 14.66 -8.98 13.55
C SER A 112 13.55 -10.03 13.67
N GLY A 113 12.38 -9.66 14.17
CA GLY A 113 11.25 -10.57 14.36
C GLY A 113 11.44 -11.59 15.50
N ARG A 114 12.50 -11.47 16.31
CA ARG A 114 12.76 -12.39 17.44
C ARG A 114 11.80 -12.23 18.60
N LEU A 115 11.35 -11.01 18.85
CA LEU A 115 10.32 -10.69 19.83
C LEU A 115 9.28 -9.78 19.18
N ARG A 116 8.05 -9.86 19.61
CA ARG A 116 7.03 -8.89 19.21
C ARG A 116 7.10 -7.68 20.14
N GLY A 117 7.13 -6.48 19.54
CA GLY A 117 7.02 -5.21 20.25
C GLY A 117 5.57 -4.89 20.60
N VAL A 118 5.39 -4.05 21.61
CA VAL A 118 4.06 -3.56 22.02
C VAL A 118 3.71 -2.33 21.16
N VAL A 119 2.89 -2.52 20.15
CA VAL A 119 2.56 -1.49 19.16
C VAL A 119 1.63 -0.42 19.75
N ASP A 120 0.77 -0.80 20.69
CA ASP A 120 -0.18 0.12 21.36
C ASP A 120 0.52 1.17 22.23
N GLU A 121 1.81 0.98 22.56
CA GLU A 121 2.63 1.92 23.32
C GLU A 121 3.42 2.91 22.45
N LEU A 122 3.30 2.82 21.13
CA LEU A 122 3.95 3.80 20.23
C LEU A 122 3.33 5.18 20.44
N PRO A 123 4.14 6.23 20.60
CA PRO A 123 3.61 7.58 20.83
C PRO A 123 2.82 8.05 19.61
N PRO A 124 1.68 8.72 19.83
CA PRO A 124 0.91 9.27 18.73
C PRO A 124 1.70 10.38 18.02
N MET A 125 1.44 10.52 16.72
CA MET A 125 2.04 11.60 15.92
C MET A 125 1.58 12.97 16.47
N PRO A 126 2.49 13.93 16.68
CA PRO A 126 2.11 15.27 17.06
C PRO A 126 1.08 15.87 16.09
N PHE A 127 0.07 16.58 16.62
CA PHE A 127 -0.93 17.22 15.79
C PHE A 127 -0.35 18.48 15.14
N ASP A 128 0.17 18.30 13.94
CA ASP A 128 0.76 19.34 13.12
C ASP A 128 0.35 19.16 11.64
N MET A 129 0.92 19.95 10.77
CA MET A 129 0.72 19.88 9.33
C MET A 129 1.01 18.48 8.74
N ARG A 130 2.01 17.79 9.26
CA ARG A 130 2.36 16.43 8.78
C ARG A 130 1.24 15.44 9.12
N LYS A 131 0.67 15.55 10.33
CA LYS A 131 -0.46 14.69 10.72
C LYS A 131 -1.71 14.99 9.91
N MET A 132 -1.99 16.25 9.57
CA MET A 132 -3.13 16.61 8.72
C MET A 132 -3.01 15.98 7.33
N ILE A 133 -1.85 16.09 6.70
CA ILE A 133 -1.54 15.46 5.40
C ILE A 133 -1.67 13.92 5.51
N ALA A 134 -1.06 13.33 6.54
CA ALA A 134 -1.10 11.90 6.77
C ALA A 134 -2.54 11.40 6.99
N ARG A 135 -3.36 12.10 7.76
CA ARG A 135 -4.78 11.80 7.98
C ARG A 135 -5.57 11.78 6.68
N ARG A 136 -5.36 12.79 5.81
CA ARG A 136 -6.04 12.79 4.51
C ARG A 136 -5.60 11.62 3.62
N ALA A 137 -4.30 11.34 3.59
CA ALA A 137 -3.76 10.23 2.80
C ALA A 137 -4.21 8.86 3.33
N THR A 138 -4.31 8.70 4.67
CA THR A 138 -4.79 7.46 5.31
C THR A 138 -6.22 7.09 4.89
N MET A 139 -7.06 8.06 4.54
CA MET A 139 -8.41 7.80 4.02
C MET A 139 -8.42 7.05 2.67
N GLU A 140 -7.30 7.02 1.97
CA GLU A 140 -7.15 6.32 0.68
C GLU A 140 -6.68 4.87 0.81
N LEU A 141 -6.33 4.42 2.02
CA LEU A 141 -5.80 3.07 2.26
C LEU A 141 -6.83 2.00 1.86
N PRO A 142 -6.45 1.01 1.05
CA PRO A 142 -7.34 -0.07 0.67
C PRO A 142 -7.46 -1.08 1.81
N ILE A 143 -8.67 -1.38 2.24
CA ILE A 143 -8.92 -2.47 3.19
C ILE A 143 -8.55 -3.80 2.54
N ASN A 144 -7.78 -4.63 3.24
CA ASN A 144 -7.18 -5.89 2.78
C ASN A 144 -6.22 -5.73 1.58
N GLY A 145 -5.72 -4.53 1.34
CA GLY A 145 -4.77 -4.25 0.26
C GLY A 145 -3.32 -4.16 0.72
N VAL A 146 -2.42 -4.22 -0.25
CA VAL A 146 -0.98 -4.10 -0.06
C VAL A 146 -0.53 -2.67 -0.36
N VAL A 147 0.14 -2.05 0.61
CA VAL A 147 0.49 -0.62 0.58
C VAL A 147 2.00 -0.43 0.75
N ASN A 148 2.62 0.34 -0.13
CA ASN A 148 3.98 0.83 0.07
C ASN A 148 3.96 2.26 0.64
N LEU A 149 4.79 2.50 1.64
CA LEU A 149 5.03 3.83 2.21
C LEU A 149 6.47 4.26 1.93
N GLY A 150 6.62 5.41 1.25
CA GLY A 150 7.91 6.04 1.05
C GLY A 150 8.44 6.75 2.30
N ILE A 151 9.69 7.19 2.25
CA ILE A 151 10.39 7.89 3.33
C ILE A 151 9.83 9.31 3.55
N GLY A 152 9.89 9.80 4.78
CA GLY A 152 9.58 11.17 5.16
C GLY A 152 8.10 11.44 5.43
N MET A 153 7.42 12.24 4.60
CA MET A 153 6.00 12.53 4.79
C MET A 153 5.10 11.28 4.75
N PRO A 154 5.31 10.34 3.82
CA PRO A 154 4.50 9.10 3.75
C PRO A 154 4.56 8.24 5.00
N GLU A 155 5.65 8.26 5.76
CA GLU A 155 5.79 7.51 7.04
C GLU A 155 4.64 7.83 8.01
N GLY A 156 4.18 9.08 8.02
CA GLY A 156 3.05 9.51 8.85
C GLY A 156 1.75 8.76 8.58
N VAL A 157 1.56 8.24 7.37
CA VAL A 157 0.38 7.44 7.02
C VAL A 157 0.35 6.13 7.80
N GLY A 158 1.50 5.47 7.97
CA GLY A 158 1.62 4.26 8.80
C GLY A 158 1.34 4.55 10.27
N THR A 159 1.85 5.68 10.79
CA THR A 159 1.61 6.10 12.17
C THR A 159 0.12 6.40 12.41
N VAL A 160 -0.53 7.16 11.51
CA VAL A 160 -1.97 7.44 11.61
C VAL A 160 -2.79 6.16 11.45
N ALA A 161 -2.42 5.26 10.54
CA ALA A 161 -3.09 3.97 10.40
C ALA A 161 -3.03 3.13 11.69
N ASN A 162 -1.91 3.18 12.43
CA ASN A 162 -1.77 2.56 13.74
C ASN A 162 -2.71 3.21 14.78
N GLU A 163 -2.67 4.54 14.89
CA GLU A 163 -3.53 5.31 15.82
C GLU A 163 -5.03 5.04 15.58
N GLU A 164 -5.43 4.91 14.31
CA GLU A 164 -6.82 4.66 13.91
C GLU A 164 -7.21 3.17 13.94
N GLY A 165 -6.30 2.26 14.33
CA GLY A 165 -6.53 0.82 14.46
C GLY A 165 -6.75 0.10 13.12
N LEU A 166 -6.11 0.57 12.04
CA LEU A 166 -6.27 0.03 10.69
C LEU A 166 -5.24 -1.04 10.32
N LEU A 167 -4.15 -1.21 11.08
CA LEU A 167 -3.04 -2.09 10.72
C LEU A 167 -3.45 -3.56 10.49
N ASP A 168 -4.43 -4.06 11.25
CA ASP A 168 -4.94 -5.43 11.08
C ASP A 168 -5.73 -5.63 9.78
N HIS A 169 -6.03 -4.53 9.07
CA HIS A 169 -6.86 -4.52 7.87
C HIS A 169 -6.11 -4.10 6.60
N ILE A 170 -4.81 -3.84 6.69
CA ILE A 170 -3.95 -3.46 5.57
C ILE A 170 -2.59 -4.13 5.72
N MET A 171 -1.93 -4.42 4.61
CA MET A 171 -0.55 -4.90 4.63
C MET A 171 0.39 -3.77 4.25
N LEU A 172 1.04 -3.16 5.24
CA LEU A 172 2.08 -2.18 4.98
C LEU A 172 3.35 -2.89 4.51
N THR A 173 4.04 -2.31 3.56
CA THR A 173 5.31 -2.83 3.05
C THR A 173 6.34 -1.71 2.93
N THR A 174 7.61 -2.07 3.07
CA THR A 174 8.72 -1.18 2.72
C THR A 174 9.52 -1.79 1.57
N GLU A 175 10.11 -0.94 0.73
CA GLU A 175 10.90 -1.38 -0.43
C GLU A 175 12.07 -2.30 -0.07
N ALA A 176 12.57 -2.18 1.17
CA ALA A 176 13.67 -2.97 1.69
C ALA A 176 13.36 -4.46 1.93
N GLY A 177 12.09 -4.88 1.76
CA GLY A 177 11.69 -6.28 1.82
C GLY A 177 10.80 -6.64 3.00
N VAL A 178 10.32 -5.68 3.79
CA VAL A 178 9.40 -5.94 4.91
C VAL A 178 7.95 -5.98 4.42
N LEU A 179 7.21 -6.96 4.90
CA LEU A 179 5.76 -7.09 4.74
C LEU A 179 5.11 -7.15 6.13
N GLY A 180 4.08 -6.35 6.34
CA GLY A 180 3.35 -6.23 7.60
C GLY A 180 4.10 -5.45 8.68
N GLY A 181 3.46 -5.30 9.83
CA GLY A 181 3.99 -4.58 10.98
C GLY A 181 3.95 -3.05 10.83
N VAL A 182 4.67 -2.36 11.70
CA VAL A 182 4.77 -0.90 11.74
C VAL A 182 6.13 -0.46 11.22
N PRO A 183 6.20 0.12 10.02
CA PRO A 183 7.45 0.65 9.46
C PRO A 183 8.07 1.71 10.37
N GLN A 184 9.39 1.69 10.49
CA GLN A 184 10.14 2.67 11.26
C GLN A 184 10.45 3.89 10.42
N SER A 185 10.64 5.02 11.09
CA SER A 185 10.85 6.32 10.46
C SER A 185 12.30 6.82 10.58
N GLY A 186 12.63 7.87 9.84
CA GLY A 186 13.92 8.54 9.92
C GLY A 186 15.08 7.64 9.51
N LEU A 187 16.11 7.51 10.34
CA LEU A 187 17.32 6.74 10.05
C LEU A 187 17.18 5.22 10.34
N ASP A 188 16.05 4.79 10.87
CA ASP A 188 15.67 3.37 11.01
C ASP A 188 14.74 2.91 9.88
N PHE A 189 14.51 3.80 8.89
CA PHE A 189 13.67 3.51 7.71
C PHE A 189 14.06 2.20 7.02
N GLY A 190 13.07 1.42 6.65
CA GLY A 190 13.22 0.10 6.06
C GLY A 190 12.96 -1.03 7.05
N ALA A 191 13.33 -0.86 8.33
CA ALA A 191 12.96 -1.80 9.39
C ALA A 191 11.48 -1.63 9.78
N ALA A 192 10.91 -2.65 10.43
CA ALA A 192 9.58 -2.56 11.02
C ALA A 192 9.49 -3.35 12.32
N ILE A 193 8.63 -2.87 13.22
CA ILE A 193 8.22 -3.63 14.42
C ILE A 193 7.10 -4.58 14.02
N ASN A 194 7.19 -5.84 14.45
CA ASN A 194 6.20 -6.89 14.20
C ASN A 194 5.99 -7.23 12.72
N ALA A 195 7.04 -7.14 11.90
CA ALA A 195 6.98 -7.64 10.53
C ALA A 195 6.38 -9.06 10.48
N GLU A 196 5.55 -9.34 9.49
CA GLU A 196 5.00 -10.67 9.23
C GLU A 196 5.97 -11.51 8.40
N SER A 197 6.70 -10.85 7.51
CA SER A 197 7.72 -11.47 6.67
C SER A 197 8.81 -10.47 6.32
N ILE A 198 10.03 -10.98 6.13
CA ILE A 198 11.18 -10.21 5.63
C ILE A 198 11.75 -11.00 4.45
N ILE A 199 11.65 -10.46 3.26
CA ILE A 199 12.16 -11.04 2.02
C ILE A 199 13.33 -10.21 1.47
N GLN A 200 14.01 -10.69 0.44
CA GLN A 200 15.07 -9.93 -0.20
C GLN A 200 14.51 -8.73 -0.98
N THR A 201 15.25 -7.64 -1.05
CA THR A 201 14.83 -6.40 -1.72
C THR A 201 14.49 -6.64 -3.21
N ASN A 202 15.29 -7.44 -3.92
CA ASN A 202 15.01 -7.76 -5.31
C ASN A 202 13.70 -8.53 -5.48
N GLN A 203 13.35 -9.45 -4.57
CA GLN A 203 12.07 -10.16 -4.58
C GLN A 203 10.90 -9.22 -4.28
N GLN A 204 11.11 -8.26 -3.38
CA GLN A 204 10.13 -7.20 -3.11
C GLN A 204 9.85 -6.36 -4.34
N PHE A 205 10.91 -5.96 -5.08
CA PHE A 205 10.75 -5.23 -6.33
C PHE A 205 10.15 -6.08 -7.46
N ASP A 206 10.47 -7.37 -7.56
CA ASP A 206 9.80 -8.28 -8.49
C ASP A 206 8.28 -8.32 -8.24
N PHE A 207 7.87 -8.33 -6.97
CA PHE A 207 6.46 -8.25 -6.58
C PHE A 207 5.82 -6.90 -6.95
N TYR A 208 6.52 -5.80 -6.70
CA TYR A 208 6.04 -4.46 -7.04
C TYR A 208 5.94 -4.26 -8.56
N ASP A 209 6.98 -4.61 -9.30
CA ASP A 209 7.02 -4.50 -10.76
C ASP A 209 5.99 -5.41 -11.44
N GLY A 210 5.63 -6.52 -10.80
CA GLY A 210 4.55 -7.41 -11.20
C GLY A 210 3.13 -6.87 -10.93
N GLY A 211 2.98 -5.67 -10.35
CA GLY A 211 1.68 -5.05 -10.06
C GLY A 211 1.08 -5.47 -8.71
N GLY A 212 1.91 -5.89 -7.75
CA GLY A 212 1.47 -6.36 -6.43
C GLY A 212 1.01 -5.25 -5.47
N LEU A 213 1.21 -3.97 -5.81
CA LEU A 213 0.80 -2.84 -4.98
C LEU A 213 -0.61 -2.35 -5.32
N ASP A 214 -1.51 -2.39 -4.35
CA ASP A 214 -2.83 -1.76 -4.47
C ASP A 214 -2.72 -0.24 -4.31
N LEU A 215 -1.85 0.24 -3.40
CA LEU A 215 -1.58 1.65 -3.21
C LEU A 215 -0.11 1.90 -2.88
N ALA A 216 0.46 2.97 -3.44
CA ALA A 216 1.70 3.54 -2.95
C ALA A 216 1.49 4.98 -2.48
N CYS A 217 2.07 5.31 -1.32
CA CYS A 217 2.11 6.66 -0.81
C CYS A 217 3.55 7.17 -0.86
N LEU A 218 3.82 8.20 -1.66
CA LEU A 218 5.16 8.70 -1.93
C LEU A 218 5.27 10.20 -1.70
N GLY A 219 6.48 10.67 -1.38
CA GLY A 219 6.76 12.11 -1.27
C GLY A 219 6.75 12.81 -2.63
N MET A 220 6.46 14.13 -2.62
CA MET A 220 6.61 15.01 -3.79
C MET A 220 7.39 16.26 -3.42
N ALA A 221 8.32 16.66 -4.28
CA ALA A 221 9.09 17.89 -4.07
C ALA A 221 8.71 19.00 -5.06
N GLU A 222 8.55 18.68 -6.34
CA GLU A 222 8.01 19.56 -7.37
C GLU A 222 6.91 18.84 -8.14
N VAL A 223 5.89 19.58 -8.56
CA VAL A 223 4.76 19.08 -9.36
C VAL A 223 4.44 20.10 -10.44
N ASP A 224 4.21 19.67 -11.68
CA ASP A 224 3.79 20.57 -12.78
C ASP A 224 2.32 20.36 -13.18
N ARG A 225 1.86 21.19 -14.14
CA ARG A 225 0.46 21.16 -14.62
C ARG A 225 0.02 19.82 -15.22
N HIS A 226 0.96 19.02 -15.72
CA HIS A 226 0.71 17.71 -16.30
C HIS A 226 0.70 16.60 -15.26
N GLY A 227 0.90 16.95 -13.99
CA GLY A 227 1.03 16.00 -12.88
C GLY A 227 2.36 15.26 -12.84
N ASN A 228 3.37 15.73 -13.58
CA ASN A 228 4.71 15.20 -13.42
C ASN A 228 5.25 15.53 -12.04
N VAL A 229 6.02 14.61 -11.45
CA VAL A 229 6.66 14.81 -10.15
C VAL A 229 8.17 14.70 -10.27
N ASN A 230 8.88 15.59 -9.61
CA ASN A 230 10.32 15.53 -9.43
C ASN A 230 10.67 15.30 -7.95
N VAL A 231 11.50 14.29 -7.70
CA VAL A 231 12.14 14.03 -6.39
C VAL A 231 13.63 13.74 -6.54
N SER A 232 14.17 13.68 -7.76
CA SER A 232 15.48 13.10 -8.06
C SER A 232 16.57 14.10 -8.37
N ARG A 233 16.23 15.31 -8.81
CA ARG A 233 17.22 16.34 -9.21
C ARG A 233 16.74 17.76 -8.88
N PHE A 234 17.61 18.56 -8.28
CA PHE A 234 17.34 19.95 -7.90
C PHE A 234 18.59 20.80 -8.16
N LYS A 235 18.64 21.55 -9.26
CA LYS A 235 19.80 22.33 -9.69
C LYS A 235 21.08 21.48 -9.66
N ASP A 236 21.99 21.80 -8.73
CA ASP A 236 23.27 21.12 -8.58
C ASP A 236 23.21 19.86 -7.70
N ARG A 237 22.06 19.59 -7.08
CA ARG A 237 21.87 18.42 -6.22
C ARG A 237 21.22 17.29 -6.99
N PHE A 238 21.96 16.20 -7.15
CA PHE A 238 21.45 14.95 -7.68
C PHE A 238 21.09 14.02 -6.52
N ALA A 239 19.79 13.93 -6.20
CA ALA A 239 19.30 13.10 -5.10
C ALA A 239 19.13 11.62 -5.51
N GLY A 240 18.88 11.38 -6.80
CA GLY A 240 18.55 10.04 -7.33
C GLY A 240 17.09 9.66 -7.14
N ALA A 241 16.66 8.66 -7.89
CA ALA A 241 15.26 8.19 -7.87
C ALA A 241 15.01 7.08 -6.83
N GLY A 242 16.03 6.27 -6.50
CA GLY A 242 15.83 5.07 -5.69
C GLY A 242 14.75 4.16 -6.28
N GLY A 243 13.89 3.59 -5.44
CA GLY A 243 12.75 2.76 -5.83
C GLY A 243 11.54 3.53 -6.35
N PHE A 244 11.58 4.87 -6.34
CA PHE A 244 10.43 5.72 -6.65
C PHE A 244 9.80 5.43 -8.02
N ILE A 245 10.61 5.19 -9.06
CA ILE A 245 10.12 4.94 -10.43
C ILE A 245 9.36 3.62 -10.48
N ASN A 246 9.94 2.53 -10.00
CA ASN A 246 9.32 1.22 -9.98
C ASN A 246 8.00 1.24 -9.21
N ILE A 247 8.01 1.80 -8.00
CA ILE A 247 6.86 1.86 -7.12
C ILE A 247 5.74 2.73 -7.70
N SER A 248 6.07 3.96 -8.15
CA SER A 248 5.07 4.90 -8.64
C SER A 248 4.45 4.45 -9.96
N GLN A 249 5.21 3.78 -10.81
CA GLN A 249 4.74 3.35 -12.13
C GLN A 249 3.84 2.12 -12.07
N ASN A 250 4.03 1.23 -11.08
CA ASN A 250 3.38 -0.08 -11.03
C ASN A 250 2.27 -0.18 -9.96
N ALA A 251 2.14 0.78 -9.03
CA ALA A 251 1.03 0.80 -8.09
C ALA A 251 -0.30 1.08 -8.81
N ARG A 252 -1.37 0.39 -8.42
CA ARG A 252 -2.73 0.61 -8.98
C ARG A 252 -3.24 2.00 -8.66
N LYS A 253 -3.02 2.46 -7.43
CA LYS A 253 -3.35 3.80 -6.96
C LYS A 253 -2.11 4.45 -6.36
N LEU A 254 -1.92 5.72 -6.66
CA LEU A 254 -0.78 6.50 -6.19
C LEU A 254 -1.25 7.73 -5.43
N VAL A 255 -0.71 7.94 -4.24
CA VAL A 255 -0.97 9.12 -3.40
C VAL A 255 0.35 9.82 -3.14
N PHE A 256 0.57 10.94 -3.81
CA PHE A 256 1.68 11.83 -3.47
C PHE A 256 1.31 12.69 -2.27
N VAL A 257 2.22 12.80 -1.31
CA VAL A 257 2.03 13.61 -0.10
C VAL A 257 3.16 14.62 0.06
N GLY A 258 2.81 15.82 0.44
CA GLY A 258 3.77 16.88 0.68
C GLY A 258 3.10 18.20 1.05
N THR A 259 3.86 19.15 1.56
CA THR A 259 3.37 20.50 1.79
C THR A 259 3.12 21.21 0.47
N PHE A 260 2.17 22.15 0.44
CA PHE A 260 1.87 22.93 -0.76
C PHE A 260 3.03 23.84 -1.17
N THR A 261 3.61 24.51 -0.19
CA THR A 261 4.86 25.28 -0.35
C THR A 261 5.92 24.77 0.63
N ALA A 262 7.18 25.15 0.42
CA ALA A 262 8.31 24.77 1.26
C ALA A 262 9.03 25.98 1.86
N LYS A 263 9.93 25.72 2.81
CA LYS A 263 10.75 26.72 3.50
C LYS A 263 9.93 27.77 4.26
N GLY A 264 9.54 27.39 5.46
CA GLY A 264 8.91 28.30 6.43
C GLY A 264 7.40 28.27 6.46
N LEU A 265 6.73 27.38 5.71
CA LEU A 265 5.30 27.14 5.85
C LEU A 265 4.97 26.78 7.30
N ARG A 266 4.01 27.49 7.89
CA ARG A 266 3.42 27.19 9.19
C ARG A 266 1.91 27.27 9.07
N VAL A 267 1.24 26.25 9.58
CA VAL A 267 -0.19 26.17 9.62
C VAL A 267 -0.65 25.74 11.01
N SER A 268 -1.83 26.16 11.37
CA SER A 268 -2.55 25.73 12.56
C SER A 268 -3.97 25.29 12.21
N ALA A 269 -4.69 24.74 13.15
CA ALA A 269 -6.10 24.43 13.01
C ALA A 269 -6.91 25.19 14.08
N ASP A 270 -7.99 25.82 13.67
CA ASP A 270 -8.94 26.52 14.54
C ASP A 270 -10.36 26.13 14.14
N ASP A 271 -11.17 25.70 15.11
CA ASP A 271 -12.53 25.20 14.88
C ASP A 271 -12.68 24.25 13.68
N ASN A 272 -11.78 23.27 13.62
CA ASN A 272 -11.69 22.27 12.53
C ASN A 272 -11.46 22.89 11.13
N LYS A 273 -10.87 24.06 11.06
CA LYS A 273 -10.48 24.77 9.83
C LYS A 273 -8.98 24.97 9.82
N LEU A 274 -8.40 24.87 8.63
CA LEU A 274 -6.99 25.17 8.41
C LEU A 274 -6.77 26.68 8.40
N VAL A 275 -5.73 27.12 9.10
CA VAL A 275 -5.24 28.51 9.11
C VAL A 275 -3.78 28.50 8.62
N ILE A 276 -3.46 29.34 7.64
CA ILE A 276 -2.09 29.55 7.18
C ILE A 276 -1.50 30.68 8.00
N ASP A 277 -0.65 30.34 8.98
CA ASP A 277 0.02 31.31 9.85
C ASP A 277 1.19 32.00 9.13
N ASN A 278 1.88 31.28 8.27
CA ASN A 278 2.96 31.79 7.44
C ASN A 278 3.11 30.96 6.17
N GLU A 279 3.11 31.64 5.02
CA GLU A 279 3.32 30.97 3.73
C GLU A 279 4.78 30.57 3.53
N GLY A 280 5.01 29.44 2.85
CA GLY A 280 6.36 28.98 2.51
C GLY A 280 6.97 29.80 1.37
N ALA A 281 8.26 30.03 1.44
CA ALA A 281 8.97 30.88 0.47
C ALA A 281 9.21 30.20 -0.89
N VAL A 282 8.97 28.87 -1.02
CA VAL A 282 9.25 28.11 -2.24
C VAL A 282 8.00 27.36 -2.68
N PRO A 283 7.39 27.74 -3.82
CA PRO A 283 6.29 27.00 -4.40
C PRO A 283 6.77 25.63 -4.89
N LYS A 284 5.92 24.62 -4.74
CA LYS A 284 6.17 23.25 -5.21
C LYS A 284 5.36 22.90 -6.47
N PHE A 285 4.25 23.59 -6.68
CA PHE A 285 3.45 23.50 -7.90
C PHE A 285 3.96 24.53 -8.88
N ILE A 286 4.83 24.11 -9.80
CA ILE A 286 5.61 24.95 -10.70
C ILE A 286 5.22 24.72 -12.15
N GLU A 287 5.64 25.62 -13.05
CA GLU A 287 5.24 25.56 -14.48
C GLU A 287 5.71 24.26 -15.15
N GLN A 288 6.94 23.86 -14.87
CA GLN A 288 7.57 22.64 -15.37
C GLN A 288 8.57 22.12 -14.33
N VAL A 289 8.50 20.82 -14.00
CA VAL A 289 9.47 20.18 -13.11
C VAL A 289 10.86 20.15 -13.74
N GLU A 290 11.90 20.28 -12.92
CA GLU A 290 13.29 20.26 -13.39
C GLU A 290 13.68 18.90 -13.98
N GLN A 291 13.14 17.82 -13.40
CA GLN A 291 13.32 16.46 -13.86
C GLN A 291 12.01 15.69 -13.71
N ILE A 292 11.63 14.92 -14.72
CA ILE A 292 10.48 14.02 -14.61
C ILE A 292 10.95 12.73 -13.95
N THR A 293 10.62 12.55 -12.66
CA THR A 293 10.80 11.26 -11.95
C THR A 293 9.55 10.41 -12.05
N PHE A 294 8.36 11.04 -12.05
CA PHE A 294 7.08 10.42 -12.38
C PHE A 294 6.43 11.15 -13.54
N ASN A 295 5.93 10.42 -14.53
CA ASN A 295 5.31 10.98 -15.72
C ASN A 295 3.77 10.92 -15.61
N GLY A 296 3.14 12.07 -15.37
CA GLY A 296 1.69 12.17 -15.20
C GLY A 296 0.92 11.83 -16.47
N ALA A 297 1.37 12.27 -17.65
CA ALA A 297 0.69 11.97 -18.90
C ALA A 297 0.69 10.46 -19.21
N TYR A 298 1.80 9.78 -18.95
CA TYR A 298 1.88 8.32 -19.08
C TYR A 298 0.93 7.61 -18.10
N ALA A 299 0.94 8.00 -16.83
CA ALA A 299 0.06 7.43 -15.81
C ALA A 299 -1.43 7.61 -16.17
N ALA A 300 -1.82 8.80 -16.63
CA ALA A 300 -3.18 9.08 -17.10
C ALA A 300 -3.56 8.20 -18.30
N SER A 301 -2.62 7.97 -19.24
CA SER A 301 -2.86 7.09 -20.40
C SER A 301 -3.06 5.62 -20.03
N GLN A 302 -2.48 5.19 -18.90
CA GLN A 302 -2.66 3.83 -18.34
C GLN A 302 -3.90 3.72 -17.44
N GLY A 303 -4.62 4.82 -17.20
CA GLY A 303 -5.77 4.85 -16.28
C GLY A 303 -5.40 4.72 -14.80
N GLN A 304 -4.15 5.02 -14.43
CA GLN A 304 -3.69 4.98 -13.04
C GLN A 304 -4.38 6.09 -12.23
N GLU A 305 -4.94 5.75 -11.08
CA GLU A 305 -5.52 6.73 -10.16
C GLU A 305 -4.41 7.41 -9.37
N VAL A 306 -4.29 8.74 -9.50
CA VAL A 306 -3.23 9.51 -8.84
C VAL A 306 -3.80 10.72 -8.12
N LEU A 307 -3.46 10.84 -6.84
CA LEU A 307 -3.81 11.99 -5.98
C LEU A 307 -2.55 12.70 -5.50
N TYR A 308 -2.66 14.02 -5.34
CA TYR A 308 -1.62 14.89 -4.78
C TYR A 308 -2.20 15.58 -3.55
N VAL A 309 -1.82 15.10 -2.36
CA VAL A 309 -2.38 15.51 -1.07
C VAL A 309 -1.44 16.51 -0.40
N THR A 310 -1.97 17.66 -0.08
CA THR A 310 -1.30 18.69 0.72
C THR A 310 -2.11 19.00 1.99
N GLU A 311 -1.58 19.86 2.83
CA GLU A 311 -2.30 20.32 4.02
C GLU A 311 -3.57 21.12 3.69
N ARG A 312 -3.63 21.79 2.51
CA ARG A 312 -4.70 22.73 2.14
C ARG A 312 -5.60 22.29 1.01
N CYS A 313 -5.15 21.36 0.16
CA CYS A 313 -5.95 20.86 -0.97
C CYS A 313 -5.46 19.50 -1.44
N VAL A 314 -6.33 18.84 -2.24
CA VAL A 314 -6.02 17.62 -2.96
C VAL A 314 -6.24 17.87 -4.44
N PHE A 315 -5.24 17.52 -5.26
CA PHE A 315 -5.43 17.43 -6.71
C PHE A 315 -5.57 15.97 -7.14
N ARG A 316 -6.30 15.77 -8.23
CA ARG A 316 -6.43 14.49 -8.94
C ARG A 316 -5.84 14.63 -10.33
N LEU A 317 -5.13 13.60 -10.78
CA LEU A 317 -4.65 13.51 -12.15
C LEU A 317 -5.80 13.14 -13.09
N THR A 318 -5.91 13.90 -14.18
CA THR A 318 -6.83 13.62 -15.28
C THR A 318 -6.06 13.56 -16.61
N SER A 319 -6.72 13.16 -17.69
CA SER A 319 -6.12 13.20 -19.03
C SER A 319 -5.75 14.62 -19.51
N GLU A 320 -6.34 15.66 -18.91
CA GLU A 320 -6.12 17.07 -19.26
C GLU A 320 -5.12 17.77 -18.32
N GLY A 321 -4.65 17.08 -17.28
CA GLY A 321 -3.73 17.59 -16.25
C GLY A 321 -4.32 17.53 -14.85
N LEU A 322 -3.84 18.39 -13.95
CA LEU A 322 -4.27 18.40 -12.56
C LEU A 322 -5.63 19.09 -12.36
N GLU A 323 -6.55 18.40 -11.70
CA GLU A 323 -7.84 18.93 -11.26
C GLU A 323 -7.82 19.15 -9.74
N LEU A 324 -8.26 20.32 -9.29
CA LEU A 324 -8.47 20.61 -7.86
C LEU A 324 -9.70 19.84 -7.39
N ALA A 325 -9.49 18.75 -6.67
CA ALA A 325 -10.55 17.84 -6.23
C ALA A 325 -11.13 18.22 -4.85
N GLU A 326 -10.26 18.67 -3.93
CA GLU A 326 -10.68 19.02 -2.58
C GLU A 326 -9.95 20.26 -2.06
N VAL A 327 -10.62 21.00 -1.17
CA VAL A 327 -10.08 22.19 -0.50
C VAL A 327 -10.32 22.07 1.01
N ALA A 328 -9.33 22.40 1.81
CA ALA A 328 -9.46 22.39 3.27
C ALA A 328 -10.45 23.44 3.75
N PRO A 329 -11.27 23.16 4.79
CA PRO A 329 -12.09 24.19 5.41
C PRO A 329 -11.23 25.38 5.86
N GLY A 330 -11.67 26.59 5.57
CA GLY A 330 -10.96 27.84 5.92
C GLY A 330 -10.02 28.38 4.83
N ILE A 331 -9.80 27.65 3.74
CA ILE A 331 -8.91 28.04 2.65
C ILE A 331 -9.68 28.73 1.52
N ASP A 332 -9.17 29.89 1.07
CA ASP A 332 -9.62 30.60 -0.11
C ASP A 332 -8.84 30.14 -1.35
N ILE A 333 -9.56 29.72 -2.40
CA ILE A 333 -8.94 29.13 -3.60
C ILE A 333 -8.05 30.15 -4.30
N GLU A 334 -8.49 31.40 -4.48
CA GLU A 334 -7.74 32.39 -5.21
C GLU A 334 -6.49 32.84 -4.44
N LYS A 335 -6.65 33.13 -3.17
CA LYS A 335 -5.60 33.68 -2.32
C LYS A 335 -4.60 32.62 -1.86
N ASP A 336 -5.10 31.47 -1.39
CA ASP A 336 -4.29 30.50 -0.66
C ASP A 336 -3.80 29.34 -1.56
N ILE A 337 -4.43 29.15 -2.73
CA ILE A 337 -4.01 28.10 -3.70
C ILE A 337 -3.45 28.76 -4.96
N LEU A 338 -4.27 29.46 -5.76
CA LEU A 338 -3.86 29.94 -7.08
C LEU A 338 -2.75 30.98 -7.02
N ALA A 339 -2.72 31.85 -6.01
CA ALA A 339 -1.66 32.83 -5.83
C ALA A 339 -0.29 32.23 -5.46
N ASN A 340 -0.26 30.95 -5.02
CA ASN A 340 0.93 30.27 -4.51
C ASN A 340 1.39 29.10 -5.41
N MET A 341 0.87 29.00 -6.65
CA MET A 341 1.28 28.02 -7.65
C MET A 341 1.51 28.68 -9.01
N ALA A 342 2.28 28.06 -9.89
CA ALA A 342 2.69 28.67 -11.15
C ALA A 342 1.70 28.46 -12.32
N PHE A 343 0.68 27.66 -12.15
CA PHE A 343 -0.31 27.33 -13.18
C PHE A 343 -1.72 27.27 -12.59
N LYS A 344 -2.73 27.41 -13.45
CA LYS A 344 -4.12 27.22 -13.05
C LYS A 344 -4.53 25.78 -13.30
N PRO A 345 -4.94 25.02 -12.23
CA PRO A 345 -5.48 23.66 -12.38
C PRO A 345 -6.90 23.71 -12.98
N ILE A 346 -7.43 22.54 -13.34
CA ILE A 346 -8.85 22.38 -13.66
C ILE A 346 -9.65 22.52 -12.35
N ILE A 347 -10.70 23.32 -12.35
CA ILE A 347 -11.52 23.58 -11.15
C ILE A 347 -12.99 23.30 -11.50
N ASN A 348 -13.51 22.17 -11.00
CA ASN A 348 -14.88 21.73 -11.21
C ASN A 348 -15.51 21.42 -9.83
N GLU A 349 -16.00 22.48 -9.16
CA GLU A 349 -16.69 22.37 -7.87
C GLU A 349 -15.95 21.47 -6.86
N PRO A 350 -14.74 21.84 -6.40
CA PRO A 350 -13.96 21.03 -5.49
C PRO A 350 -14.71 20.80 -4.18
N LYS A 351 -14.61 19.58 -3.66
CA LYS A 351 -15.25 19.21 -2.38
C LYS A 351 -14.49 19.84 -1.21
N ILE A 352 -15.18 20.03 -0.10
CA ILE A 352 -14.52 20.39 1.17
C ILE A 352 -13.91 19.12 1.76
N MET A 353 -12.65 19.17 2.15
CA MET A 353 -11.98 18.10 2.88
C MET A 353 -12.71 17.82 4.20
N ASN A 354 -12.66 16.56 4.65
CA ASN A 354 -13.30 16.16 5.89
C ASN A 354 -12.76 17.01 7.08
N PRO A 355 -13.62 17.78 7.80
CA PRO A 355 -13.18 18.63 8.90
C PRO A 355 -12.46 17.86 10.03
N ALA A 356 -12.73 16.57 10.19
CA ALA A 356 -12.06 15.74 11.20
C ALA A 356 -10.53 15.63 10.98
N ILE A 357 -10.03 15.91 9.77
CA ILE A 357 -8.60 15.99 9.48
C ILE A 357 -7.94 17.08 10.32
N PHE A 358 -8.66 18.17 10.55
CA PHE A 358 -8.20 19.40 11.22
C PHE A 358 -8.63 19.48 12.69
N ALA A 359 -9.15 18.40 13.26
CA ALA A 359 -9.48 18.28 14.68
C ALA A 359 -8.35 17.59 15.46
N GLU A 360 -8.13 17.93 16.74
CA GLU A 360 -7.20 17.18 17.59
C GLU A 360 -7.69 15.76 17.89
N ALA A 361 -9.02 15.57 17.94
CA ALA A 361 -9.64 14.28 18.21
C ALA A 361 -9.35 13.26 17.10
N ASP A 362 -9.44 11.97 17.43
CA ASP A 362 -9.32 10.87 16.47
C ASP A 362 -10.40 10.94 15.39
N MET A 363 -10.03 10.63 14.16
CA MET A 363 -10.96 10.65 13.03
C MET A 363 -11.95 9.48 13.05
N ARG A 364 -11.66 8.42 13.82
CA ARG A 364 -12.42 7.17 13.85
C ARG A 364 -12.49 6.50 12.49
N LEU A 365 -11.38 6.53 11.75
CA LEU A 365 -11.30 6.01 10.39
C LEU A 365 -11.64 4.52 10.32
N LYS A 366 -11.21 3.71 11.27
CA LYS A 366 -11.59 2.29 11.33
C LYS A 366 -13.10 2.12 11.19
N LYS A 367 -13.87 2.86 11.98
CA LYS A 367 -15.34 2.80 11.93
C LYS A 367 -15.89 3.24 10.58
N THR A 368 -15.32 4.28 9.98
CA THR A 368 -15.80 4.83 8.70
C THR A 368 -15.38 3.96 7.52
N MET A 369 -14.13 3.50 7.48
CA MET A 369 -13.58 2.70 6.37
C MET A 369 -14.08 1.25 6.38
N LEU A 370 -14.30 0.69 7.57
CA LEU A 370 -14.94 -0.62 7.73
C LEU A 370 -16.47 -0.51 7.77
N ALA A 371 -17.03 0.69 7.95
CA ALA A 371 -18.47 0.91 7.83
C ALA A 371 -18.88 0.64 6.38
N MET A 372 -19.78 -0.33 6.25
CA MET A 372 -20.30 -0.73 4.97
C MET A 372 -21.18 0.39 4.39
N ASN A 373 -20.72 1.06 3.34
CA ASN A 373 -21.61 1.92 2.55
C ASN A 373 -22.48 1.03 1.65
N TRP A 374 -23.60 0.59 2.20
CA TRP A 374 -24.49 -0.37 1.54
C TRP A 374 -25.22 0.21 0.33
N ASP A 375 -25.39 1.52 0.27
CA ASP A 375 -26.08 2.17 -0.85
C ASP A 375 -25.28 2.03 -2.17
N ASP A 376 -23.96 1.97 -2.09
CA ASP A 376 -23.10 1.76 -3.26
C ASP A 376 -22.82 0.26 -3.55
N ARG A 377 -23.14 -0.63 -2.62
CA ARG A 377 -22.83 -2.06 -2.71
C ARG A 377 -23.92 -2.91 -3.31
N LEU A 378 -25.15 -2.41 -3.34
CA LEU A 378 -26.32 -3.12 -3.85
C LEU A 378 -26.89 -2.39 -5.06
N ARG A 379 -26.73 -2.97 -6.23
CA ARG A 379 -27.25 -2.42 -7.49
C ARG A 379 -28.30 -3.34 -8.08
N TYR A 380 -29.54 -2.88 -8.17
CA TYR A 380 -30.62 -3.58 -8.85
C TYR A 380 -30.71 -3.18 -10.32
N VAL A 381 -30.76 -4.17 -11.21
CA VAL A 381 -30.99 -3.99 -12.66
C VAL A 381 -32.38 -4.53 -12.96
N GLU A 382 -33.33 -3.62 -13.09
CA GLU A 382 -34.78 -3.94 -13.16
C GLU A 382 -35.11 -4.75 -14.42
N GLU A 383 -34.52 -4.43 -15.56
CA GLU A 383 -34.75 -5.10 -16.85
C GLU A 383 -34.35 -6.58 -16.81
N GLU A 384 -33.34 -6.92 -16.04
CA GLU A 384 -32.85 -8.28 -15.89
C GLU A 384 -33.37 -8.97 -14.62
N ASN A 385 -34.01 -8.25 -13.70
CA ASN A 385 -34.39 -8.68 -12.36
C ASN A 385 -33.20 -9.24 -11.56
N ILE A 386 -32.02 -8.63 -11.72
CA ILE A 386 -30.76 -9.05 -11.10
C ILE A 386 -30.29 -8.00 -10.10
N VAL A 387 -29.87 -8.45 -8.92
CA VAL A 387 -29.12 -7.63 -7.95
C VAL A 387 -27.64 -8.02 -7.97
N PHE A 388 -26.79 -7.05 -8.22
CA PHE A 388 -25.36 -7.16 -8.01
C PHE A 388 -25.02 -6.69 -6.58
N ALA A 389 -24.55 -7.63 -5.76
CA ALA A 389 -24.15 -7.38 -4.37
C ALA A 389 -22.62 -7.39 -4.26
N ASN A 390 -22.02 -6.23 -4.11
CA ASN A 390 -20.58 -6.12 -3.94
C ASN A 390 -20.20 -6.12 -2.46
N ILE A 391 -19.90 -7.28 -1.90
CA ILE A 391 -19.43 -7.42 -0.53
C ILE A 391 -17.90 -7.54 -0.44
N SER A 392 -17.20 -7.27 -1.54
CA SER A 392 -15.73 -7.32 -1.56
C SER A 392 -15.09 -6.46 -0.48
N GLY A 393 -14.00 -6.97 0.08
CA GLY A 393 -13.22 -6.29 1.10
C GLY A 393 -13.90 -6.13 2.47
N LEU A 394 -15.08 -6.74 2.69
CA LEU A 394 -15.73 -6.69 4.01
C LEU A 394 -15.03 -7.59 5.02
N SER A 395 -14.79 -7.05 6.23
CA SER A 395 -14.37 -7.81 7.40
C SER A 395 -15.53 -7.93 8.39
N ILE A 396 -15.95 -9.16 8.67
CA ILE A 396 -17.05 -9.48 9.60
C ILE A 396 -16.43 -10.14 10.84
N GLU A 397 -16.17 -9.33 11.86
CA GLU A 397 -15.42 -9.77 13.06
C GLU A 397 -16.31 -9.96 14.27
N THR A 398 -17.40 -9.21 14.35
CA THR A 398 -18.31 -9.20 15.50
C THR A 398 -19.74 -9.57 15.11
N VAL A 399 -20.54 -9.96 16.09
CA VAL A 399 -21.99 -10.21 15.91
C VAL A 399 -22.70 -8.93 15.46
N VAL A 400 -22.22 -7.78 15.88
CA VAL A 400 -22.80 -6.47 15.51
C VAL A 400 -22.61 -6.21 14.02
N ASP A 401 -21.45 -6.56 13.45
CA ASP A 401 -21.19 -6.42 12.00
C ASP A 401 -22.15 -7.30 11.20
N LEU A 402 -22.36 -8.53 11.66
CA LEU A 402 -23.25 -9.48 11.01
C LEU A 402 -24.72 -9.06 11.10
N ASP A 403 -25.18 -8.60 12.25
CA ASP A 403 -26.54 -8.12 12.44
C ASP A 403 -26.80 -6.86 11.62
N PHE A 404 -25.85 -5.93 11.57
CA PHE A 404 -25.93 -4.76 10.71
C PHE A 404 -26.04 -5.15 9.21
N MET A 405 -25.21 -6.08 8.75
CA MET A 405 -25.29 -6.62 7.37
C MET A 405 -26.66 -7.24 7.10
N ARG A 406 -27.15 -8.07 8.01
CA ARG A 406 -28.48 -8.71 7.90
C ARG A 406 -29.59 -7.67 7.75
N ASP A 407 -29.60 -6.65 8.60
CA ASP A 407 -30.63 -5.63 8.59
C ASP A 407 -30.63 -4.81 7.30
N ARG A 408 -29.44 -4.47 6.78
CA ARG A 408 -29.30 -3.74 5.51
C ARG A 408 -29.77 -4.55 4.33
N LEU A 409 -29.36 -5.82 4.23
CA LEU A 409 -29.80 -6.72 3.17
C LEU A 409 -31.32 -6.95 3.24
N ASN A 410 -31.89 -7.23 4.42
CA ASN A 410 -33.32 -7.35 4.59
C ASN A 410 -34.09 -6.10 4.16
N THR A 411 -33.63 -4.91 4.55
CA THR A 411 -34.25 -3.64 4.16
C THR A 411 -34.25 -3.46 2.65
N PHE A 412 -33.10 -3.68 2.00
CA PHE A 412 -32.99 -3.55 0.56
C PHE A 412 -33.89 -4.54 -0.20
N PHE A 413 -33.77 -5.84 0.09
CA PHE A 413 -34.52 -6.87 -0.63
C PHE A 413 -36.02 -6.81 -0.35
N SER A 414 -36.44 -6.48 0.86
CA SER A 414 -37.86 -6.28 1.17
C SER A 414 -38.45 -5.09 0.41
N GLY A 415 -37.67 -4.04 0.16
CA GLY A 415 -38.08 -2.89 -0.63
C GLY A 415 -38.35 -3.19 -2.11
N LEU A 416 -37.75 -4.27 -2.67
CA LEU A 416 -38.00 -4.69 -4.06
C LEU A 416 -39.35 -5.36 -4.25
N GLY A 417 -39.99 -5.90 -3.20
CA GLY A 417 -41.32 -6.50 -3.22
C GLY A 417 -41.47 -7.76 -4.09
N ARG A 418 -40.36 -8.33 -4.58
CA ARG A 418 -40.31 -9.52 -5.44
C ARG A 418 -39.01 -10.29 -5.18
N LYS A 419 -39.01 -11.59 -5.57
CA LYS A 419 -37.76 -12.35 -5.61
C LYS A 419 -36.91 -11.96 -6.80
N VAL A 420 -35.60 -11.99 -6.61
CA VAL A 420 -34.61 -11.55 -7.59
C VAL A 420 -33.48 -12.58 -7.73
N ASP A 421 -32.75 -12.54 -8.82
CA ASP A 421 -31.49 -13.23 -8.95
C ASP A 421 -30.37 -12.40 -8.33
N VAL A 422 -29.43 -13.03 -7.65
CA VAL A 422 -28.34 -12.31 -6.94
C VAL A 422 -26.98 -12.80 -7.39
N ILE A 423 -26.11 -11.85 -7.73
CA ILE A 423 -24.72 -12.09 -8.10
C ILE A 423 -23.85 -11.35 -7.10
N SER A 424 -23.12 -12.08 -6.25
CA SER A 424 -22.34 -11.51 -5.15
C SER A 424 -20.83 -11.58 -5.40
N ASN A 425 -20.13 -10.44 -5.22
CA ASN A 425 -18.68 -10.36 -5.21
C ASN A 425 -18.13 -10.63 -3.81
N TYR A 426 -17.31 -11.68 -3.68
CA TYR A 426 -16.70 -12.11 -2.41
C TYR A 426 -15.18 -11.84 -2.36
N ASP A 427 -14.62 -11.06 -3.28
CA ASP A 427 -13.18 -10.78 -3.28
C ASP A 427 -12.73 -10.07 -1.99
N GLY A 428 -11.70 -10.62 -1.33
CA GLY A 428 -11.14 -10.04 -0.11
C GLY A 428 -12.08 -10.05 1.11
N VAL A 429 -13.19 -10.80 1.08
CA VAL A 429 -14.07 -10.94 2.26
C VAL A 429 -13.39 -11.78 3.32
N THR A 430 -13.38 -11.29 4.54
CA THR A 430 -12.92 -12.01 5.73
C THR A 430 -14.06 -12.18 6.73
N ILE A 431 -14.17 -13.36 7.31
CA ILE A 431 -15.21 -13.69 8.30
C ILE A 431 -14.54 -14.37 9.48
N SER A 432 -14.75 -13.83 10.68
CA SER A 432 -14.26 -14.47 11.91
C SER A 432 -14.73 -15.93 11.97
N PRO A 433 -13.85 -16.91 12.23
CA PRO A 433 -14.22 -18.32 12.32
C PRO A 433 -15.40 -18.60 13.27
N ARG A 434 -15.54 -17.79 14.32
CA ARG A 434 -16.64 -17.90 15.30
C ARG A 434 -18.00 -17.50 14.71
N LEU A 435 -18.02 -16.75 13.61
CA LEU A 435 -19.23 -16.23 12.97
C LEU A 435 -19.62 -16.98 11.70
N CYS A 436 -18.76 -17.86 11.16
CA CYS A 436 -19.03 -18.57 9.90
C CYS A 436 -20.39 -19.31 9.91
N ALA A 437 -20.77 -19.95 11.03
CA ALA A 437 -22.04 -20.63 11.15
C ALA A 437 -23.22 -19.64 11.05
N ARG A 438 -23.19 -18.56 11.82
CA ARG A 438 -24.23 -17.51 11.81
C ARG A 438 -24.31 -16.79 10.46
N PHE A 439 -23.19 -16.58 9.81
CA PHE A 439 -23.15 -15.99 8.47
C PHE A 439 -23.85 -16.89 7.45
N ALA A 440 -23.59 -18.18 7.48
CA ALA A 440 -24.24 -19.14 6.61
C ALA A 440 -25.77 -19.24 6.89
N ASP A 441 -26.18 -19.21 8.17
CA ASP A 441 -27.60 -19.19 8.55
C ASP A 441 -28.30 -17.94 8.00
N MET A 442 -27.66 -16.77 8.07
CA MET A 442 -28.14 -15.52 7.47
C MET A 442 -28.31 -15.65 5.94
N LEU A 443 -27.32 -16.25 5.25
CA LEU A 443 -27.41 -16.45 3.79
C LEU A 443 -28.58 -17.37 3.45
N THR A 444 -28.78 -18.46 4.19
CA THR A 444 -29.92 -19.39 4.00
C THR A 444 -31.25 -18.67 4.15
N GLU A 445 -31.39 -17.83 5.15
CA GLU A 445 -32.61 -17.02 5.37
C GLU A 445 -32.88 -16.09 4.18
N LEU A 446 -31.85 -15.34 3.71
CA LEU A 446 -31.96 -14.41 2.60
C LEU A 446 -32.30 -15.14 1.28
N GLU A 447 -31.63 -16.26 0.97
CA GLU A 447 -31.87 -17.05 -0.22
C GLU A 447 -33.32 -17.57 -0.22
N THR A 448 -33.77 -18.13 0.88
CA THR A 448 -35.15 -18.66 0.98
C THR A 448 -36.20 -17.57 0.78
N LYS A 449 -35.97 -16.39 1.34
CA LYS A 449 -36.96 -15.33 1.40
C LYS A 449 -37.00 -14.45 0.15
N TYR A 450 -35.84 -14.14 -0.42
CA TYR A 450 -35.74 -13.07 -1.42
C TYR A 450 -35.15 -13.51 -2.77
N TYR A 451 -34.44 -14.66 -2.87
CA TYR A 451 -33.74 -15.00 -4.09
C TYR A 451 -34.47 -16.08 -4.90
N HIS A 452 -34.40 -15.94 -6.22
CA HIS A 452 -34.69 -17.06 -7.14
C HIS A 452 -33.40 -17.88 -7.30
N THR A 453 -32.35 -17.24 -7.78
CA THR A 453 -31.04 -17.86 -7.98
C THR A 453 -29.99 -17.01 -7.27
N ALA A 454 -29.06 -17.67 -6.61
CA ALA A 454 -27.90 -16.99 -6.02
C ALA A 454 -26.58 -17.55 -6.60
N THR A 455 -25.75 -16.66 -7.09
CA THR A 455 -24.39 -16.98 -7.54
C THR A 455 -23.37 -16.07 -6.88
N ARG A 456 -22.15 -16.55 -6.83
CA ARG A 456 -21.04 -15.83 -6.22
C ARG A 456 -19.84 -15.86 -7.16
N TYR A 457 -18.97 -14.87 -7.06
CA TYR A 457 -17.67 -14.95 -7.69
C TYR A 457 -16.56 -14.43 -6.77
N SER A 458 -15.36 -14.98 -6.96
CA SER A 458 -14.15 -14.54 -6.29
C SER A 458 -12.94 -14.94 -7.12
N THR A 459 -11.95 -14.06 -7.24
CA THR A 459 -10.65 -14.35 -7.89
C THR A 459 -9.83 -15.32 -7.07
N SER A 460 -10.05 -15.42 -5.74
CA SER A 460 -9.34 -16.33 -4.84
C SER A 460 -9.77 -17.79 -5.02
N ALA A 461 -8.88 -18.63 -5.60
CA ALA A 461 -9.10 -20.07 -5.74
C ALA A 461 -9.33 -20.77 -4.37
N PHE A 462 -8.60 -20.35 -3.34
CA PHE A 462 -8.75 -20.87 -1.97
C PHE A 462 -10.15 -20.57 -1.41
N LEU A 463 -10.61 -19.33 -1.57
CA LEU A 463 -11.94 -18.92 -1.09
C LEU A 463 -13.04 -19.69 -1.82
N ARG A 464 -12.94 -19.85 -3.15
CA ARG A 464 -13.88 -20.65 -3.96
C ARG A 464 -13.96 -22.09 -3.46
N GLN A 465 -12.83 -22.73 -3.20
CA GLN A 465 -12.80 -24.12 -2.72
C GLN A 465 -13.41 -24.26 -1.33
N LYS A 466 -12.98 -23.41 -0.39
CA LYS A 466 -13.43 -23.45 1.01
C LYS A 466 -14.93 -23.16 1.15
N MET A 467 -15.39 -22.06 0.57
CA MET A 467 -16.82 -21.70 0.61
C MET A 467 -17.69 -22.71 -0.14
N GLY A 468 -17.24 -23.21 -1.30
CA GLY A 468 -17.99 -24.21 -2.07
C GLY A 468 -18.25 -25.49 -1.29
N GLN A 469 -17.32 -25.92 -0.44
CA GLN A 469 -17.50 -27.07 0.47
C GLN A 469 -18.51 -26.76 1.60
N ASP A 470 -18.36 -25.60 2.24
CA ASP A 470 -19.22 -25.19 3.36
C ASP A 470 -20.66 -24.95 2.90
N LEU A 471 -20.87 -24.36 1.71
CA LEU A 471 -22.19 -24.13 1.13
C LEU A 471 -22.89 -25.43 0.74
N LYS A 472 -22.17 -26.39 0.13
CA LYS A 472 -22.72 -27.72 -0.22
C LYS A 472 -23.22 -28.48 0.99
N THR A 473 -22.47 -28.47 2.11
CA THR A 473 -22.87 -29.15 3.35
C THR A 473 -24.14 -28.58 3.98
N ARG A 474 -24.50 -27.32 3.63
CA ARG A 474 -25.66 -26.62 4.19
C ARG A 474 -26.86 -26.49 3.23
N ALA A 475 -26.79 -27.13 2.06
CA ALA A 475 -27.81 -27.03 0.99
C ALA A 475 -28.04 -25.55 0.53
N ILE A 476 -27.03 -24.71 0.61
CA ILE A 476 -27.00 -23.35 0.06
C ILE A 476 -26.45 -23.43 -1.36
N SER A 477 -26.93 -22.57 -2.28
CA SER A 477 -26.46 -22.55 -3.69
C SER A 477 -24.92 -22.54 -3.78
N PRO A 478 -24.29 -23.64 -4.24
CA PRO A 478 -22.83 -23.80 -4.16
C PRO A 478 -22.09 -23.19 -5.33
N HIS A 479 -22.76 -22.39 -6.16
CA HIS A 479 -22.23 -21.87 -7.41
C HIS A 479 -21.33 -20.67 -7.16
N ILE A 480 -19.99 -20.91 -7.18
CA ILE A 480 -18.98 -19.87 -7.06
C ILE A 480 -18.08 -19.92 -8.29
N PHE A 481 -18.01 -18.80 -8.98
CA PHE A 481 -17.26 -18.60 -10.23
C PHE A 481 -15.98 -17.79 -10.01
N GLU A 482 -15.11 -17.76 -11.00
CA GLU A 482 -13.92 -16.94 -10.95
C GLU A 482 -14.21 -15.47 -11.29
N THR A 483 -15.15 -15.25 -12.21
CA THR A 483 -15.46 -13.90 -12.71
C THR A 483 -16.96 -13.59 -12.60
N GLN A 484 -17.26 -12.30 -12.51
CA GLN A 484 -18.62 -11.78 -12.59
C GLN A 484 -19.33 -12.23 -13.87
N LYS A 485 -18.60 -12.30 -15.00
CA LYS A 485 -19.16 -12.69 -16.31
C LYS A 485 -19.66 -14.12 -16.31
N GLU A 486 -18.91 -15.05 -15.71
CA GLU A 486 -19.32 -16.47 -15.57
C GLU A 486 -20.52 -16.61 -14.63
N ALA A 487 -20.51 -15.91 -13.49
CA ALA A 487 -21.64 -15.90 -12.56
C ALA A 487 -22.92 -15.36 -13.22
N ALA A 488 -22.82 -14.27 -14.00
CA ALA A 488 -23.94 -13.71 -14.74
C ALA A 488 -24.43 -14.61 -15.87
N ALA A 489 -23.52 -15.29 -16.57
CA ALA A 489 -23.89 -16.26 -17.61
C ALA A 489 -24.69 -17.43 -17.03
N TYR A 490 -24.28 -17.92 -15.86
CA TYR A 490 -25.02 -18.98 -15.16
C TYR A 490 -26.44 -18.56 -14.78
N VAL A 491 -26.60 -17.37 -14.18
CA VAL A 491 -27.91 -16.83 -13.81
C VAL A 491 -28.81 -16.71 -15.04
N ARG A 492 -28.29 -16.16 -16.14
CA ARG A 492 -29.07 -15.99 -17.39
C ARG A 492 -29.50 -17.33 -18.02
N ALA A 493 -28.65 -18.37 -17.87
CA ALA A 493 -28.94 -19.70 -18.42
C ALA A 493 -30.01 -20.48 -17.60
N HIS A 494 -30.25 -20.11 -16.33
CA HIS A 494 -31.18 -20.79 -15.42
C HIS A 494 -32.34 -19.87 -14.97
N LYS A 495 -32.70 -18.91 -15.80
CA LYS A 495 -33.74 -17.91 -15.51
C LYS A 495 -35.16 -18.47 -15.58
N ASP A 496 -35.35 -19.59 -16.26
CA ASP A 496 -36.65 -20.20 -16.55
C ASP A 496 -36.86 -21.53 -15.79
N ASP A 497 -35.89 -21.93 -14.92
CA ASP A 497 -36.06 -23.08 -14.00
C ASP A 497 -36.60 -22.61 -12.63
#